data_e926cc32cae0a0ca4d3e9c47f5964c30
#
_entry.id   e926cc32cae0a0ca4d3e9c47f5964c30
#
_cell.length_a   1.000
_cell.length_b   1.000
_cell.length_c   1.000
_cell.angle_alpha   90.00
_cell.angle_beta   90.00
_cell.angle_gamma   90.00
#
_symmetry.space_group_name_H-M   'P 1'
#
loop_
_entity.id
_entity.type
_entity.pdbx_description
1 polymer ?
#
loop_
_entity_poly.entity_id
_entity_poly.type
_entity_poly.pdbx_seq_one_letter_code
_entity_poly.pdbx_strand_id
1 'polypeptide(L)'
;MGGMIAQVIVQTDPQLVRKLILSGTGPAGGEGIKNVTVLSHLDTVRALLTFQDPKQFLFFTRTANGRRAGKEFLARLKERTVDRDKAVSPIAYSNQLKAIHRWGLEKPHDLSVVRQPVLVANGDGDRMVPSKNSHDLARRLPNAELEIYPDAGHGGIFQFHGQFVKTALEFLERQNGQ
;
A
#
# COMPACT_ATOMS: atom_id res chain seq x y z
N MET A 1 5.43 2.47 -2.35
CA MET A 1 6.29 2.52 -3.58
C MET A 1 6.10 1.31 -4.48
N GLY A 2 6.08 0.07 -3.97
CA GLY A 2 5.92 -1.13 -4.81
C GLY A 2 4.77 -1.07 -5.81
N GLY A 3 3.59 -0.61 -5.39
CA GLY A 3 2.43 -0.48 -6.29
C GLY A 3 2.60 0.58 -7.40
N MET A 4 3.45 1.59 -7.19
CA MET A 4 3.79 2.57 -8.23
C MET A 4 4.68 1.92 -9.29
N ILE A 5 5.69 1.16 -8.86
CA ILE A 5 6.56 0.38 -9.75
C ILE A 5 5.75 -0.64 -10.55
N ALA A 6 4.85 -1.38 -9.89
CA ALA A 6 4.00 -2.36 -10.54
C ALA A 6 3.09 -1.74 -11.62
N GLN A 7 2.57 -0.52 -11.37
CA GLN A 7 1.81 0.23 -12.37
C GLN A 7 2.67 0.61 -13.59
N VAL A 8 3.92 1.02 -13.37
CA VAL A 8 4.84 1.30 -14.49
C VAL A 8 5.13 0.03 -15.28
N ILE A 9 5.46 -1.08 -14.61
CA ILE A 9 5.76 -2.36 -15.27
C ILE A 9 4.60 -2.80 -16.16
N VAL A 10 3.37 -2.83 -15.65
CA VAL A 10 2.21 -3.30 -16.41
C VAL A 10 1.88 -2.41 -17.62
N GLN A 11 2.24 -1.13 -17.57
CA GLN A 11 2.05 -0.19 -18.68
C GLN A 11 3.17 -0.26 -19.72
N THR A 12 4.43 -0.54 -19.29
CA THR A 12 5.59 -0.58 -20.19
C THR A 12 5.84 -1.96 -20.78
N ASP A 13 5.56 -3.02 -20.03
CA ASP A 13 5.71 -4.41 -20.46
C ASP A 13 4.56 -5.27 -19.93
N PRO A 14 3.35 -5.15 -20.53
CA PRO A 14 2.16 -5.85 -20.08
C PRO A 14 2.27 -7.38 -20.16
N GLN A 15 3.17 -7.91 -20.99
CA GLN A 15 3.34 -9.35 -21.14
C GLN A 15 3.97 -10.01 -19.90
N LEU A 16 4.69 -9.25 -19.09
CA LEU A 16 5.27 -9.75 -17.83
C LEU A 16 4.22 -9.95 -16.73
N VAL A 17 3.02 -9.36 -16.87
CA VAL A 17 2.03 -9.31 -15.80
C VAL A 17 0.78 -10.08 -16.19
N ARG A 18 0.52 -11.18 -15.49
CA ARG A 18 -0.73 -11.94 -15.65
C ARG A 18 -1.89 -11.31 -14.87
N LYS A 19 -1.64 -10.95 -13.63
CA LYS A 19 -2.58 -10.31 -12.69
C LYS A 19 -1.85 -9.33 -11.79
N LEU A 20 -2.54 -8.35 -11.26
CA LEU A 20 -1.94 -7.30 -10.43
C LEU A 20 -2.70 -7.15 -9.12
N ILE A 21 -1.98 -7.10 -8.01
CA ILE A 21 -2.55 -6.74 -6.70
C ILE A 21 -1.92 -5.41 -6.26
N LEU A 22 -2.74 -4.40 -6.08
CA LEU A 22 -2.34 -3.05 -5.65
C LEU A 22 -2.89 -2.79 -4.25
N SER A 23 -2.01 -2.78 -3.24
CA SER A 23 -2.40 -2.50 -1.86
C SER A 23 -1.77 -1.22 -1.33
N GLY A 24 -2.56 -0.37 -0.67
CA GLY A 24 -2.06 0.86 -0.04
C GLY A 24 -1.33 1.77 -1.02
N THR A 25 -1.79 1.90 -2.25
CA THR A 25 -1.15 2.70 -3.30
C THR A 25 -2.17 3.54 -4.06
N GLY A 26 -1.66 4.43 -4.92
CA GLY A 26 -2.49 5.28 -5.75
C GLY A 26 -1.87 5.54 -7.13
N PRO A 27 -2.65 6.11 -8.05
CA PRO A 27 -2.17 6.44 -9.39
C PRO A 27 -1.15 7.58 -9.36
N ALA A 28 -0.45 7.78 -10.46
CA ALA A 28 0.36 8.99 -10.68
C ALA A 28 -0.50 10.24 -10.48
N GLY A 29 0.01 11.24 -9.75
CA GLY A 29 -0.72 12.45 -9.40
C GLY A 29 -1.83 12.26 -8.37
N GLY A 30 -1.92 11.08 -7.73
CA GLY A 30 -2.98 10.75 -6.78
C GLY A 30 -3.02 11.67 -5.55
N GLU A 31 -4.24 11.87 -5.03
CA GLU A 31 -4.51 12.80 -3.92
C GLU A 31 -3.68 12.45 -2.68
N GLY A 32 -2.99 13.43 -2.13
CA GLY A 32 -2.23 13.30 -0.88
C GLY A 32 -0.88 12.58 -1.00
N ILE A 33 -0.59 11.87 -2.08
CA ILE A 33 0.65 11.08 -2.23
C ILE A 33 1.90 11.95 -2.07
N LYS A 34 1.90 13.17 -2.60
CA LYS A 34 3.02 14.11 -2.45
C LYS A 34 3.32 14.47 -0.98
N ASN A 35 2.37 14.28 -0.08
CA ASN A 35 2.49 14.63 1.34
C ASN A 35 3.06 13.48 2.20
N VAL A 36 3.25 12.27 1.64
CA VAL A 36 3.76 11.09 2.34
C VAL A 36 5.07 11.37 3.07
N THR A 37 5.97 12.15 2.47
CA THR A 37 7.25 12.53 3.08
C THR A 37 7.04 13.28 4.40
N VAL A 38 6.16 14.27 4.41
CA VAL A 38 5.87 15.08 5.61
C VAL A 38 5.22 14.21 6.68
N LEU A 39 4.23 13.40 6.31
CA LEU A 39 3.56 12.48 7.25
C LEU A 39 4.55 11.47 7.85
N SER A 40 5.44 10.92 7.03
CA SER A 40 6.46 9.97 7.49
C SER A 40 7.41 10.60 8.52
N HIS A 41 7.86 11.82 8.29
CA HIS A 41 8.73 12.51 9.25
C HIS A 41 7.98 12.85 10.55
N LEU A 42 6.76 13.36 10.48
CA LEU A 42 5.94 13.66 11.66
C LEU A 42 5.67 12.42 12.52
N ASP A 43 5.29 11.31 11.89
CA ASP A 43 5.02 10.06 12.62
C ASP A 43 6.33 9.41 13.14
N THR A 44 7.47 9.63 12.48
CA THR A 44 8.79 9.21 13.00
C THR A 44 9.16 10.01 14.25
N VAL A 45 9.00 11.34 14.23
CA VAL A 45 9.24 12.18 15.42
C VAL A 45 8.32 11.78 16.57
N ARG A 46 7.04 11.55 16.27
CA ARG A 46 6.08 11.06 17.26
C ARG A 46 6.50 9.72 17.87
N ALA A 47 6.95 8.79 17.04
CA ALA A 47 7.44 7.49 17.48
C ALA A 47 8.62 7.62 18.46
N LEU A 48 9.58 8.51 18.14
CA LEU A 48 10.71 8.81 19.03
C LEU A 48 10.24 9.38 20.37
N LEU A 49 9.34 10.36 20.35
CA LEU A 49 8.81 10.99 21.58
C LEU A 49 7.99 10.04 22.46
N THR A 50 7.37 9.03 21.85
CA THR A 50 6.53 8.05 22.56
C THR A 50 7.20 6.70 22.79
N PHE A 51 8.48 6.55 22.41
CA PHE A 51 9.23 5.29 22.49
C PHE A 51 8.52 4.10 21.81
N GLN A 52 7.84 4.37 20.67
CA GLN A 52 7.11 3.37 19.91
C GLN A 52 7.73 3.17 18.52
N ASP A 53 7.46 2.03 17.90
CA ASP A 53 7.89 1.78 16.51
C ASP A 53 7.11 2.69 15.54
N PRO A 54 7.79 3.41 14.63
CA PRO A 54 7.13 4.26 13.64
C PRO A 54 6.05 3.56 12.82
N LYS A 55 6.19 2.25 12.55
CA LYS A 55 5.21 1.45 11.80
C LYS A 55 3.82 1.45 12.47
N GLN A 56 3.76 1.57 13.81
CA GLN A 56 2.51 1.70 14.55
C GLN A 56 1.69 2.90 14.06
N PHE A 57 2.36 4.02 13.80
CA PHE A 57 1.70 5.27 13.40
C PHE A 57 1.50 5.38 11.89
N LEU A 58 2.44 4.84 11.11
CA LEU A 58 2.41 4.89 9.65
C LEU A 58 1.35 3.96 9.07
N PHE A 59 1.18 2.76 9.64
CA PHE A 59 0.40 1.69 9.03
C PHE A 59 -0.97 1.49 9.65
N PHE A 60 -1.18 1.90 10.89
CA PHE A 60 -2.40 1.58 11.61
C PHE A 60 -3.15 2.84 12.04
N THR A 61 -4.47 2.72 12.20
CA THR A 61 -5.31 3.82 12.71
C THR A 61 -4.99 4.09 14.18
N ARG A 62 -5.42 5.27 14.64
CA ARG A 62 -5.24 5.68 16.05
C ARG A 62 -6.37 5.19 16.97
N THR A 63 -7.31 4.43 16.46
CA THR A 63 -8.38 3.80 17.22
C THR A 63 -7.84 2.72 18.15
N ALA A 64 -8.65 2.23 19.09
CA ALA A 64 -8.25 1.12 19.95
C ALA A 64 -7.96 -0.14 19.12
N ASN A 65 -8.76 -0.39 18.08
CA ASN A 65 -8.60 -1.51 17.18
C ASN A 65 -7.30 -1.42 16.36
N GLY A 66 -7.04 -0.27 15.72
CA GLY A 66 -5.81 -0.07 14.95
C GLY A 66 -4.55 -0.16 15.82
N ARG A 67 -4.58 0.38 17.06
CA ARG A 67 -3.45 0.22 17.99
C ARG A 67 -3.20 -1.24 18.38
N ARG A 68 -4.26 -2.03 18.60
CA ARG A 68 -4.13 -3.46 18.89
C ARG A 68 -3.53 -4.20 17.68
N ALA A 69 -4.09 -4.01 16.50
CA ALA A 69 -3.61 -4.63 15.26
C ALA A 69 -2.14 -4.29 14.96
N GLY A 70 -1.73 -3.05 15.21
CA GLY A 70 -0.33 -2.65 15.06
C GLY A 70 0.61 -3.35 16.03
N LYS A 71 0.21 -3.53 17.31
CA LYS A 71 1.01 -4.30 18.28
C LYS A 71 1.14 -5.77 17.86
N GLU A 72 0.05 -6.39 17.40
CA GLU A 72 0.04 -7.77 16.90
C GLU A 72 0.93 -7.92 15.67
N PHE A 73 0.86 -6.97 14.72
CA PHE A 73 1.75 -6.94 13.56
C PHE A 73 3.23 -6.84 13.96
N LEU A 74 3.57 -5.93 14.87
CA LEU A 74 4.94 -5.77 15.35
C LEU A 74 5.44 -7.02 16.12
N ALA A 75 4.56 -7.73 16.80
CA ALA A 75 4.89 -9.01 17.44
C ALA A 75 5.23 -10.07 16.38
N ARG A 76 4.38 -10.24 15.36
CA ARG A 76 4.65 -11.17 14.25
C ARG A 76 5.96 -10.89 13.51
N LEU A 77 6.35 -9.62 13.34
CA LEU A 77 7.64 -9.27 12.73
C LEU A 77 8.85 -9.78 13.52
N LYS A 78 8.70 -10.07 14.81
CA LYS A 78 9.76 -10.59 15.67
C LYS A 78 9.85 -12.12 15.69
N GLU A 79 8.84 -12.83 15.19
CA GLU A 79 8.81 -14.29 15.13
C GLU A 79 9.91 -14.84 14.22
N ARG A 80 10.20 -14.15 13.12
CA ARG A 80 11.30 -14.52 12.23
C ARG A 80 12.63 -14.13 12.85
N THR A 81 13.41 -15.12 13.28
CA THR A 81 14.72 -14.92 13.93
C THR A 81 15.91 -15.23 13.01
N VAL A 82 15.69 -16.00 11.95
CA VAL A 82 16.70 -16.42 10.96
C VAL A 82 16.46 -15.71 9.63
N ASP A 83 17.54 -15.43 8.90
CA ASP A 83 17.51 -14.74 7.59
C ASP A 83 16.68 -13.46 7.59
N ARG A 84 16.83 -12.65 8.63
CA ARG A 84 16.15 -11.37 8.76
C ARG A 84 16.64 -10.38 7.71
N ASP A 85 15.69 -9.62 7.15
CA ASP A 85 16.02 -8.55 6.22
C ASP A 85 16.92 -7.50 6.87
N LYS A 86 17.85 -6.96 6.08
CA LYS A 86 18.69 -5.83 6.52
C LYS A 86 17.82 -4.61 6.77
N ALA A 87 18.21 -3.81 7.76
CA ALA A 87 17.58 -2.52 8.01
C ALA A 87 17.69 -1.62 6.77
N VAL A 88 16.62 -0.88 6.46
CA VAL A 88 16.62 0.10 5.37
C VAL A 88 17.62 1.21 5.70
N SER A 89 18.58 1.48 4.83
CA SER A 89 19.54 2.56 5.02
C SER A 89 18.85 3.94 4.94
N PRO A 90 19.32 4.96 5.67
CA PRO A 90 18.78 6.32 5.59
C PRO A 90 18.76 6.89 4.15
N ILE A 91 19.78 6.56 3.35
CA ILE A 91 19.87 6.99 1.95
C ILE A 91 18.76 6.33 1.12
N ALA A 92 18.58 5.00 1.26
CA ALA A 92 17.52 4.27 0.55
C ALA A 92 16.14 4.78 0.95
N TYR A 93 15.90 5.02 2.24
CA TYR A 93 14.66 5.60 2.76
C TYR A 93 14.38 6.98 2.15
N SER A 94 15.37 7.88 2.17
CA SER A 94 15.25 9.22 1.58
C SER A 94 14.95 9.16 0.08
N ASN A 95 15.62 8.28 -0.67
CA ASN A 95 15.38 8.12 -2.10
C ASN A 95 13.99 7.56 -2.40
N GLN A 96 13.47 6.64 -1.57
CA GLN A 96 12.10 6.16 -1.69
C GLN A 96 11.09 7.29 -1.47
N LEU A 97 11.27 8.11 -0.43
CA LEU A 97 10.38 9.25 -0.19
C LEU A 97 10.40 10.27 -1.33
N LYS A 98 11.57 10.55 -1.91
CA LYS A 98 11.68 11.40 -3.10
C LYS A 98 10.94 10.82 -4.31
N ALA A 99 11.05 9.51 -4.54
CA ALA A 99 10.35 8.84 -5.63
C ALA A 99 8.82 8.90 -5.44
N ILE A 100 8.34 8.65 -4.22
CA ILE A 100 6.91 8.76 -3.88
C ILE A 100 6.41 10.18 -4.08
N HIS A 101 7.19 11.18 -3.64
CA HIS A 101 6.84 12.59 -3.81
C HIS A 101 6.72 12.97 -5.29
N ARG A 102 7.68 12.55 -6.14
CA ARG A 102 7.60 12.76 -7.59
C ARG A 102 6.36 12.12 -8.19
N TRP A 103 6.09 10.86 -7.85
CA TRP A 103 4.88 10.15 -8.30
C TRP A 103 3.60 10.94 -7.98
N GLY A 104 3.52 11.51 -6.78
CA GLY A 104 2.40 12.34 -6.36
C GLY A 104 2.29 13.68 -7.09
N LEU A 105 3.33 14.11 -7.81
CA LEU A 105 3.35 15.34 -8.60
C LEU A 105 3.22 15.08 -10.12
N GLU A 106 3.30 13.82 -10.54
CA GLU A 106 3.18 13.46 -11.95
C GLU A 106 1.77 13.71 -12.49
N LYS A 107 1.67 13.86 -13.80
CA LYS A 107 0.38 13.87 -14.49
C LYS A 107 -0.23 12.47 -14.39
N PRO A 108 -1.56 12.36 -14.26
CA PRO A 108 -2.23 11.06 -14.28
C PRO A 108 -1.92 10.27 -15.54
N HIS A 109 -1.46 9.03 -15.36
CA HIS A 109 -1.25 8.10 -16.48
C HIS A 109 -2.59 7.58 -17.01
N ASP A 110 -2.63 7.16 -18.26
CA ASP A 110 -3.78 6.46 -18.82
C ASP A 110 -3.81 5.00 -18.31
N LEU A 111 -4.69 4.71 -17.37
CA LEU A 111 -4.86 3.38 -16.80
C LEU A 111 -5.81 2.49 -17.63
N SER A 112 -6.48 3.05 -18.64
CA SER A 112 -7.39 2.28 -19.51
C SER A 112 -6.64 1.27 -20.38
N VAL A 113 -5.34 1.44 -20.55
CA VAL A 113 -4.48 0.51 -21.31
C VAL A 113 -4.16 -0.77 -20.53
N VAL A 114 -4.35 -0.78 -19.21
CA VAL A 114 -4.08 -1.94 -18.34
C VAL A 114 -5.24 -2.93 -18.45
N ARG A 115 -5.05 -3.99 -19.21
CA ARG A 115 -6.09 -5.00 -19.49
C ARG A 115 -6.04 -6.19 -18.53
N GLN A 116 -4.98 -6.34 -17.76
CA GLN A 116 -4.85 -7.38 -16.76
C GLN A 116 -5.92 -7.23 -15.67
N PRO A 117 -6.40 -8.33 -15.07
CA PRO A 117 -7.19 -8.26 -13.85
C PRO A 117 -6.39 -7.60 -12.73
N VAL A 118 -7.02 -6.70 -11.98
CA VAL A 118 -6.40 -5.96 -10.88
C VAL A 118 -7.24 -6.07 -9.61
N LEU A 119 -6.65 -6.52 -8.51
CA LEU A 119 -7.22 -6.40 -7.18
C LEU A 119 -6.64 -5.16 -6.50
N VAL A 120 -7.48 -4.21 -6.15
CA VAL A 120 -7.11 -3.01 -5.38
C VAL A 120 -7.57 -3.20 -3.94
N ALA A 121 -6.67 -3.09 -2.96
CA ALA A 121 -6.98 -3.27 -1.54
C ALA A 121 -6.41 -2.13 -0.70
N ASN A 122 -7.20 -1.59 0.25
CA ASN A 122 -6.71 -0.54 1.17
C ASN A 122 -7.55 -0.48 2.45
N GLY A 123 -7.04 0.20 3.48
CA GLY A 123 -7.83 0.61 4.65
C GLY A 123 -8.60 1.90 4.38
N ASP A 124 -9.82 2.03 4.94
CA ASP A 124 -10.64 3.24 4.82
C ASP A 124 -10.03 4.46 5.52
N GLY A 125 -9.22 4.22 6.55
CA GLY A 125 -8.49 5.23 7.33
C GLY A 125 -7.03 5.41 6.91
N ASP A 126 -6.63 5.05 5.69
CA ASP A 126 -5.25 5.23 5.21
C ASP A 126 -4.90 6.71 5.09
N ARG A 127 -3.99 7.17 5.96
CA ARG A 127 -3.49 8.55 5.99
C ARG A 127 -2.29 8.77 5.07
N MET A 128 -1.55 7.69 4.77
CA MET A 128 -0.35 7.74 3.92
C MET A 128 -0.74 7.89 2.46
N VAL A 129 -1.62 7.01 1.99
CA VAL A 129 -2.19 7.06 0.65
C VAL A 129 -3.72 6.98 0.80
N PRO A 130 -4.40 8.14 0.87
CA PRO A 130 -5.84 8.18 1.14
C PRO A 130 -6.63 7.20 0.27
N SER A 131 -7.61 6.52 0.86
CA SER A 131 -8.41 5.47 0.20
C SER A 131 -9.18 5.94 -1.04
N LYS A 132 -9.37 7.26 -1.19
CA LYS A 132 -9.83 7.87 -2.46
C LYS A 132 -8.99 7.46 -3.67
N ASN A 133 -7.68 7.25 -3.47
CA ASN A 133 -6.80 6.78 -4.55
C ASN A 133 -7.14 5.35 -4.98
N SER A 134 -7.54 4.49 -4.03
CA SER A 134 -7.97 3.12 -4.33
C SER A 134 -9.29 3.12 -5.12
N HIS A 135 -10.22 3.98 -4.76
CA HIS A 135 -11.46 4.18 -5.54
C HIS A 135 -11.16 4.75 -6.93
N ASP A 136 -10.19 5.69 -7.06
CA ASP A 136 -9.79 6.23 -8.36
C ASP A 136 -9.12 5.17 -9.25
N LEU A 137 -8.23 4.35 -8.68
CA LEU A 137 -7.64 3.21 -9.38
C LEU A 137 -8.73 2.24 -9.88
N ALA A 138 -9.65 1.82 -9.01
CA ALA A 138 -10.70 0.88 -9.37
C ALA A 138 -11.63 1.43 -10.46
N ARG A 139 -11.91 2.74 -10.44
CA ARG A 139 -12.75 3.38 -11.47
C ARG A 139 -12.06 3.48 -12.83
N ARG A 140 -10.72 3.68 -12.85
CA ARG A 140 -9.95 3.95 -14.08
C ARG A 140 -9.36 2.71 -14.71
N LEU A 141 -9.19 1.63 -13.95
CA LEU A 141 -8.72 0.33 -14.43
C LEU A 141 -9.90 -0.47 -14.98
N PRO A 142 -9.84 -0.99 -16.23
CA PRO A 142 -10.98 -1.67 -16.86
C PRO A 142 -11.45 -2.93 -16.14
N ASN A 143 -10.53 -3.68 -15.54
CA ASN A 143 -10.77 -5.00 -14.93
C ASN A 143 -10.34 -4.99 -13.46
N ALA A 144 -10.85 -4.02 -12.68
CA ALA A 144 -10.48 -3.87 -11.27
C ALA A 144 -11.58 -4.35 -10.32
N GLU A 145 -11.15 -5.04 -9.26
CA GLU A 145 -11.92 -5.31 -8.06
C GLU A 145 -11.39 -4.46 -6.92
N LEU A 146 -12.27 -3.98 -6.06
CA LEU A 146 -11.90 -3.12 -4.94
C LEU A 146 -12.31 -3.75 -3.61
N GLU A 147 -11.36 -3.83 -2.67
CA GLU A 147 -11.60 -4.22 -1.30
C GLU A 147 -11.13 -3.14 -0.33
N ILE A 148 -12.04 -2.63 0.50
CA ILE A 148 -11.74 -1.60 1.50
C ILE A 148 -12.01 -2.16 2.89
N TYR A 149 -10.96 -2.16 3.74
CA TYR A 149 -11.03 -2.66 5.11
C TYR A 149 -11.46 -1.55 6.08
N PRO A 150 -12.52 -1.78 6.88
CA PRO A 150 -13.01 -0.78 7.83
C PRO A 150 -12.03 -0.60 8.99
N ASP A 151 -11.92 0.65 9.49
CA ASP A 151 -11.04 1.03 10.60
C ASP A 151 -9.59 0.54 10.42
N ALA A 152 -9.10 0.55 9.19
CA ALA A 152 -7.75 0.14 8.85
C ALA A 152 -6.96 1.30 8.18
N GLY A 153 -5.69 1.38 8.50
CA GLY A 153 -4.75 2.34 7.91
C GLY A 153 -4.04 1.78 6.67
N HIS A 154 -2.86 2.32 6.39
CA HIS A 154 -2.00 1.89 5.27
C HIS A 154 -1.62 0.40 5.34
N GLY A 155 -1.59 -0.17 6.52
CA GLY A 155 -1.38 -1.60 6.77
C GLY A 155 -2.65 -2.44 6.76
N GLY A 156 -3.71 -2.03 6.06
CA GLY A 156 -5.00 -2.72 6.04
C GLY A 156 -4.89 -4.21 5.76
N ILE A 157 -4.09 -4.61 4.79
CA ILE A 157 -3.83 -6.03 4.46
C ILE A 157 -3.13 -6.80 5.59
N PHE A 158 -2.39 -6.13 6.47
CA PHE A 158 -1.77 -6.76 7.64
C PHE A 158 -2.73 -6.87 8.81
N GLN A 159 -3.63 -5.90 8.95
CA GLN A 159 -4.69 -5.91 9.96
C GLN A 159 -5.74 -7.00 9.65
N PHE A 160 -6.12 -7.11 8.39
CA PHE A 160 -7.11 -8.06 7.87
C PHE A 160 -6.45 -9.21 7.08
N HIS A 161 -5.27 -9.66 7.51
CA HIS A 161 -4.45 -10.60 6.74
C HIS A 161 -5.18 -11.91 6.39
N GLY A 162 -6.02 -12.45 7.26
CA GLY A 162 -6.79 -13.66 6.96
C GLY A 162 -7.78 -13.46 5.82
N GLN A 163 -8.54 -12.35 5.84
CA GLN A 163 -9.46 -11.98 4.78
C GLN A 163 -8.72 -11.66 3.49
N PHE A 164 -7.67 -10.82 3.58
CA PHE A 164 -6.88 -10.45 2.41
C PHE A 164 -6.26 -11.65 1.70
N VAL A 165 -5.66 -12.60 2.45
CA VAL A 165 -5.07 -13.80 1.86
C VAL A 165 -6.11 -14.63 1.14
N LYS A 166 -7.30 -14.83 1.74
CA LYS A 166 -8.40 -15.53 1.09
C LYS A 166 -8.78 -14.87 -0.24
N THR A 167 -9.10 -13.57 -0.21
CA THR A 167 -9.47 -12.80 -1.41
C THR A 167 -8.36 -12.84 -2.48
N ALA A 168 -7.09 -12.68 -2.05
CA ALA A 168 -5.95 -12.68 -2.96
C ALA A 168 -5.75 -14.05 -3.63
N LEU A 169 -5.90 -15.16 -2.91
CA LEU A 169 -5.81 -16.51 -3.48
C LEU A 169 -6.95 -16.75 -4.46
N GLU A 170 -8.20 -16.46 -4.09
CA GLU A 170 -9.36 -16.57 -4.98
C GLU A 170 -9.17 -15.73 -6.26
N PHE A 171 -8.65 -14.52 -6.12
CA PHE A 171 -8.33 -13.65 -7.26
C PHE A 171 -7.24 -14.25 -8.16
N LEU A 172 -6.17 -14.77 -7.58
CA LEU A 172 -5.04 -15.32 -8.35
C LEU A 172 -5.37 -16.64 -9.04
N GLU A 173 -6.24 -17.47 -8.44
CA GLU A 173 -6.63 -18.79 -8.95
C GLU A 173 -7.68 -18.72 -10.06
N ARG A 174 -8.51 -17.68 -10.10
CA ARG A 174 -9.51 -17.53 -11.19
C ARG A 174 -8.85 -17.58 -12.56
N GLN A 175 -9.39 -18.39 -13.46
CA GLN A 175 -8.93 -18.43 -14.85
C GLN A 175 -9.34 -17.13 -15.55
N ASN A 176 -8.46 -16.59 -16.41
CA ASN A 176 -8.80 -15.42 -17.24
C ASN A 176 -9.84 -15.84 -18.27
N GLY A 177 -11.08 -15.37 -18.14
CA GLY A 177 -12.13 -15.63 -19.15
C GLY A 177 -13.44 -16.21 -18.61
N GLN A 178 -13.69 -16.18 -17.30
CA GLN A 178 -15.05 -16.37 -16.73
C GLN A 178 -15.60 -15.07 -16.20
#